data_ee3f02ba7b30f13f4a9cea60dd4aaa7d
#
_entry.id   ee3f02ba7b30f13f4a9cea60dd4aaa7d
#
_cell.length_a   1.000
_cell.length_b   1.000
_cell.length_c   1.000
_cell.angle_alpha   90.00
_cell.angle_beta   90.00
_cell.angle_gamma   90.00
#
_symmetry.space_group_name_H-M   'P 1'
#
loop_
_entity.id
_entity.type
_entity.pdbx_description
1 polymer ?
#
loop_
_entity_poly.entity_id
_entity_poly.type
_entity_poly.pdbx_seq_one_letter_code
_entity_poly.pdbx_strand_id
1 'polypeptide(L)'
;MRVTRAAVLLTLAVWTSACGLPQGTTSPTTTATGTTETFSGSLLQQSSNLYTFTVSQAGAVSVTLTSLAPTSVVVGLGLGTPNGTTSCTLTSANPTATAGTTAQITVTETPGSYCVDIYDVGNLTAPSTFSITIVHP
;
A
#
# COMPACT_ATOMS: atom_id res chain seq x y z
N MET A 1 45.79 61.39 -49.96
CA MET A 1 45.65 60.83 -51.31
C MET A 1 45.47 59.35 -51.24
N ARG A 2 44.49 58.81 -51.89
CA ARG A 2 44.04 57.43 -52.08
C ARG A 2 43.18 56.87 -50.89
N VAL A 3 41.94 56.93 -51.20
CA VAL A 3 40.79 56.29 -50.50
C VAL A 3 40.79 54.83 -50.98
N THR A 4 40.77 53.92 -49.98
CA THR A 4 40.49 52.51 -50.23
C THR A 4 39.23 52.11 -49.53
N ARG A 5 38.21 51.79 -50.30
CA ARG A 5 36.90 51.33 -49.84
C ARG A 5 37.01 49.86 -49.38
N ALA A 6 36.69 49.57 -48.12
CA ALA A 6 36.52 48.22 -47.69
C ALA A 6 35.01 47.91 -47.70
N ALA A 7 34.63 46.88 -48.39
CA ALA A 7 33.29 46.37 -48.51
C ALA A 7 32.99 45.53 -47.25
N VAL A 8 31.93 45.87 -46.54
CA VAL A 8 31.43 45.10 -45.41
C VAL A 8 30.42 44.08 -45.96
N LEU A 9 30.79 42.81 -45.91
CA LEU A 9 29.91 41.68 -46.18
C LEU A 9 29.04 41.41 -44.95
N LEU A 10 27.75 41.68 -45.07
CA LEU A 10 26.75 41.36 -44.04
C LEU A 10 26.36 39.90 -44.20
N THR A 11 26.81 39.01 -43.32
CA THR A 11 26.34 37.63 -43.26
C THR A 11 25.10 37.58 -42.38
N LEU A 12 23.93 37.29 -42.97
CA LEU A 12 22.71 36.97 -42.27
C LEU A 12 22.84 35.57 -41.65
N ALA A 13 22.92 35.50 -40.31
CA ALA A 13 22.78 34.25 -39.61
C ALA A 13 21.28 33.94 -39.40
N VAL A 14 20.78 32.96 -40.12
CA VAL A 14 19.43 32.42 -39.93
C VAL A 14 19.43 31.53 -38.68
N TRP A 15 18.81 32.01 -37.62
CA TRP A 15 18.57 31.18 -36.43
C TRP A 15 17.33 30.35 -36.66
N THR A 16 17.50 29.06 -36.93
CA THR A 16 16.41 28.08 -36.89
C THR A 16 16.10 27.75 -35.44
N SER A 17 15.02 28.33 -34.93
CA SER A 17 14.44 27.90 -33.63
C SER A 17 13.86 26.51 -33.80
N ALA A 18 14.58 25.48 -33.36
CA ALA A 18 14.03 24.14 -33.19
C ALA A 18 13.08 24.18 -32.00
N CYS A 19 11.79 24.18 -32.32
CA CYS A 19 10.73 23.96 -31.33
C CYS A 19 10.87 22.52 -30.82
N GLY A 20 11.60 22.33 -29.70
CA GLY A 20 11.65 21.06 -28.99
C GLY A 20 10.29 20.80 -28.39
N LEU A 21 9.59 19.80 -28.87
CA LEU A 21 8.40 19.24 -28.23
C LEU A 21 8.82 18.76 -26.83
N PRO A 22 8.03 19.01 -25.78
CA PRO A 22 8.30 18.41 -24.49
C PRO A 22 8.20 16.91 -24.64
N GLN A 23 9.34 16.22 -24.56
CA GLN A 23 9.35 14.78 -24.37
C GLN A 23 8.70 14.51 -23.01
N GLY A 24 7.47 14.02 -23.08
CA GLY A 24 6.83 13.45 -21.90
C GLY A 24 7.71 12.30 -21.42
N THR A 25 8.42 12.53 -20.33
CA THR A 25 9.03 11.45 -19.56
C THR A 25 7.90 10.60 -19.02
N THR A 26 7.52 9.56 -19.77
CA THR A 26 6.76 8.46 -19.20
C THR A 26 7.69 7.80 -18.20
N SER A 27 7.56 8.16 -16.91
CA SER A 27 8.12 7.37 -15.83
C SER A 27 7.62 5.94 -16.02
N PRO A 28 8.51 4.94 -16.06
CA PRO A 28 8.05 3.56 -16.05
C PRO A 28 7.24 3.37 -14.77
N THR A 29 5.94 3.12 -14.91
CA THR A 29 5.12 2.64 -13.82
C THR A 29 5.64 1.24 -13.50
N THR A 30 6.55 1.14 -12.55
CA THR A 30 6.90 -0.13 -11.94
C THR A 30 5.62 -0.61 -11.26
N THR A 31 4.93 -1.56 -11.89
CA THR A 31 3.88 -2.32 -11.23
C THR A 31 4.58 -3.05 -10.09
N ALA A 32 4.44 -2.56 -8.87
CA ALA A 32 4.93 -3.26 -7.70
C ALA A 32 4.26 -4.63 -7.70
N THR A 33 5.06 -5.68 -7.82
CA THR A 33 4.57 -7.06 -7.70
C THR A 33 4.15 -7.22 -6.24
N GLY A 34 2.85 -7.27 -5.98
CA GLY A 34 2.32 -7.36 -4.62
C GLY A 34 2.78 -8.66 -3.95
N THR A 35 3.26 -8.54 -2.73
CA THR A 35 3.54 -9.67 -1.84
C THR A 35 2.23 -10.10 -1.19
N THR A 36 1.99 -11.39 -1.12
CA THR A 36 0.83 -11.96 -0.43
C THR A 36 1.31 -12.77 0.77
N GLU A 37 0.86 -12.38 1.95
CA GLU A 37 1.11 -13.11 3.19
C GLU A 37 -0.21 -13.68 3.72
N THR A 38 -0.15 -14.88 4.30
CA THR A 38 -1.33 -15.53 4.89
C THR A 38 -1.01 -15.96 6.31
N PHE A 39 -1.88 -15.55 7.23
CA PHE A 39 -1.82 -15.88 8.65
C PHE A 39 -3.07 -16.64 9.04
N SER A 40 -2.90 -17.69 9.83
CA SER A 40 -4.01 -18.51 10.34
C SER A 40 -3.80 -18.81 11.82
N GLY A 41 -4.90 -18.95 12.53
CA GLY A 41 -4.82 -19.22 13.95
C GLY A 41 -6.18 -19.52 14.57
N SER A 42 -6.18 -19.49 15.90
CA SER A 42 -7.39 -19.60 16.73
C SER A 42 -7.51 -18.34 17.59
N LEU A 43 -8.65 -17.69 17.50
CA LEU A 43 -9.01 -16.54 18.31
C LEU A 43 -9.80 -17.05 19.53
N LEU A 44 -9.32 -16.72 20.71
CA LEU A 44 -10.00 -17.03 21.96
C LEU A 44 -10.98 -15.92 22.33
N GLN A 45 -11.89 -16.22 23.24
CA GLN A 45 -12.79 -15.22 23.83
C GLN A 45 -11.98 -14.10 24.50
N GLN A 46 -12.40 -12.86 24.32
CA GLN A 46 -11.80 -11.65 24.91
C GLN A 46 -10.30 -11.51 24.61
N SER A 47 -9.85 -12.04 23.47
CA SER A 47 -8.44 -12.01 23.06
C SER A 47 -8.26 -11.37 21.68
N SER A 48 -6.99 -11.17 21.33
CA SER A 48 -6.58 -10.78 19.99
C SER A 48 -5.34 -11.55 19.55
N ASN A 49 -5.14 -11.60 18.23
CA ASN A 49 -3.94 -12.17 17.61
C ASN A 49 -3.31 -11.12 16.71
N LEU A 50 -2.05 -10.83 16.97
CA LEU A 50 -1.26 -9.83 16.27
C LEU A 50 -0.32 -10.49 15.26
N TYR A 51 -0.28 -9.95 14.04
CA TYR A 51 0.66 -10.33 12.99
C TYR A 51 1.35 -9.08 12.44
N THR A 52 2.66 -9.16 12.22
CA THR A 52 3.45 -8.07 11.66
C THR A 52 3.94 -8.41 10.26
N PHE A 53 3.98 -7.40 9.40
CA PHE A 53 4.50 -7.50 8.03
C PHE A 53 5.24 -6.21 7.65
N THR A 54 5.97 -6.23 6.52
CA THR A 54 6.77 -5.09 6.08
C THR A 54 6.36 -4.67 4.68
N VAL A 55 5.97 -3.42 4.52
CA VAL A 55 5.75 -2.78 3.23
C VAL A 55 7.08 -2.24 2.72
N SER A 56 7.52 -2.68 1.54
CA SER A 56 8.81 -2.31 0.96
C SER A 56 8.74 -1.07 0.08
N GLN A 57 7.58 -0.78 -0.50
CA GLN A 57 7.32 0.37 -1.37
C GLN A 57 5.97 0.99 -1.02
N ALA A 58 5.81 2.28 -1.31
CA ALA A 58 4.51 2.93 -1.13
C ALA A 58 3.46 2.33 -2.07
N GLY A 59 2.29 2.01 -1.53
CA GLY A 59 1.19 1.47 -2.33
C GLY A 59 0.04 0.94 -1.50
N ALA A 60 -0.91 0.31 -2.17
CA ALA A 60 -2.10 -0.23 -1.55
C ALA A 60 -1.79 -1.48 -0.72
N VAL A 61 -2.26 -1.49 0.51
CA VAL A 61 -2.29 -2.65 1.41
C VAL A 61 -3.75 -3.07 1.57
N SER A 62 -4.03 -4.34 1.33
CA SER A 62 -5.36 -4.90 1.52
C SER A 62 -5.33 -6.08 2.47
N VAL A 63 -6.28 -6.11 3.39
CA VAL A 63 -6.44 -7.15 4.41
C VAL A 63 -7.79 -7.83 4.22
N THR A 64 -7.76 -9.13 4.05
CA THR A 64 -8.94 -9.97 3.82
C THR A 64 -9.01 -11.08 4.86
N LEU A 65 -10.09 -11.13 5.62
CA LEU A 65 -10.45 -12.30 6.43
C LEU A 65 -11.03 -13.36 5.49
N THR A 66 -10.22 -14.32 5.08
CA THR A 66 -10.58 -15.31 4.06
C THR A 66 -11.33 -16.51 4.62
N SER A 67 -11.15 -16.78 5.91
CA SER A 67 -11.82 -17.89 6.60
C SER A 67 -12.14 -17.53 8.04
N LEU A 68 -13.28 -17.97 8.52
CA LEU A 68 -13.71 -17.86 9.92
C LEU A 68 -14.64 -19.03 10.24
N ALA A 69 -14.37 -19.75 11.31
CA ALA A 69 -15.20 -20.85 11.74
C ALA A 69 -15.43 -20.80 13.28
N PRO A 70 -16.72 -20.83 13.73
CA PRO A 70 -17.95 -20.91 12.93
C PRO A 70 -18.19 -19.68 12.05
N THR A 71 -18.82 -19.83 10.87
CA THR A 71 -19.09 -18.74 9.92
C THR A 71 -20.14 -17.74 10.41
N SER A 72 -20.85 -18.08 11.49
CA SER A 72 -21.87 -17.23 12.10
C SER A 72 -21.31 -16.17 13.05
N VAL A 73 -20.02 -16.24 13.39
CA VAL A 73 -19.40 -15.25 14.27
C VAL A 73 -18.87 -14.06 13.48
N VAL A 74 -18.73 -12.95 14.20
CA VAL A 74 -18.16 -11.68 13.69
C VAL A 74 -16.97 -11.36 14.58
N VAL A 75 -15.90 -10.85 13.97
CA VAL A 75 -14.67 -10.47 14.67
C VAL A 75 -14.28 -9.05 14.29
N GLY A 76 -13.43 -8.43 15.10
CA GLY A 76 -12.78 -7.19 14.74
C GLY A 76 -11.51 -7.50 13.93
N LEU A 77 -11.26 -6.70 12.90
CA LEU A 77 -10.06 -6.73 12.09
C LEU A 77 -9.47 -5.33 12.04
N GLY A 78 -8.19 -5.17 12.34
CA GLY A 78 -7.53 -3.88 12.35
C GLY A 78 -6.19 -3.91 11.67
N LEU A 79 -5.79 -2.79 11.08
CA LEU A 79 -4.48 -2.51 10.51
C LEU A 79 -3.90 -1.29 11.20
N GLY A 80 -2.61 -1.31 11.47
CA GLY A 80 -1.92 -0.19 12.10
C GLY A 80 -0.42 -0.36 12.18
N THR A 81 0.19 0.31 13.14
CA THR A 81 1.64 0.26 13.38
C THR A 81 1.95 -0.49 14.67
N PRO A 82 3.02 -1.32 14.68
CA PRO A 82 3.43 -2.05 15.87
C PRO A 82 3.82 -1.09 17.01
N ASN A 83 3.31 -1.38 18.21
CA ASN A 83 3.71 -0.72 19.44
C ASN A 83 4.34 -1.77 20.37
N GLY A 84 5.65 -1.94 20.26
CA GLY A 84 6.36 -3.07 20.87
C GLY A 84 6.09 -4.38 20.13
N THR A 85 6.15 -5.50 20.85
CA THR A 85 6.02 -6.85 20.27
C THR A 85 4.62 -7.46 20.42
N THR A 86 3.75 -6.85 21.22
CA THR A 86 2.47 -7.43 21.63
C THR A 86 1.27 -6.52 21.38
N SER A 87 1.47 -5.36 20.81
CA SER A 87 0.43 -4.34 20.62
C SER A 87 0.47 -3.72 19.25
N CYS A 88 -0.68 -3.39 18.72
CA CYS A 88 -0.88 -2.71 17.43
C CYS A 88 -1.67 -1.41 17.67
N THR A 89 -1.11 -0.28 17.27
CA THR A 89 -1.85 0.98 17.24
C THR A 89 -2.62 1.05 15.94
N LEU A 90 -3.92 0.79 15.99
CA LEU A 90 -4.77 0.71 14.82
C LEU A 90 -4.98 2.09 14.17
N THR A 91 -4.78 2.16 12.88
CA THR A 91 -5.07 3.32 12.02
C THR A 91 -6.33 3.10 11.17
N SER A 92 -6.66 1.84 10.89
CA SER A 92 -7.89 1.43 10.20
C SER A 92 -8.45 0.18 10.87
N ALA A 93 -9.77 0.09 11.00
CA ALA A 93 -10.41 -1.06 11.62
C ALA A 93 -11.81 -1.33 11.04
N ASN A 94 -12.15 -2.62 10.98
CA ASN A 94 -13.49 -3.11 10.72
C ASN A 94 -13.95 -3.97 11.92
N PRO A 95 -14.81 -3.45 12.79
CA PRO A 95 -15.24 -4.19 13.99
C PRO A 95 -16.29 -5.27 13.71
N THR A 96 -16.73 -5.44 12.48
CA THR A 96 -17.75 -6.39 12.06
C THR A 96 -17.30 -7.25 10.87
N ALA A 97 -16.03 -7.66 10.89
CA ALA A 97 -15.46 -8.47 9.82
C ALA A 97 -16.06 -9.88 9.83
N THR A 98 -16.40 -10.35 8.64
CA THR A 98 -16.84 -11.71 8.36
C THR A 98 -15.99 -12.29 7.24
N ALA A 99 -15.86 -13.62 7.19
CA ALA A 99 -15.08 -14.26 6.13
C ALA A 99 -15.64 -13.98 4.73
N GLY A 100 -14.74 -13.68 3.79
CA GLY A 100 -15.10 -13.39 2.41
C GLY A 100 -13.89 -13.32 1.48
N THR A 101 -14.16 -13.02 0.22
CA THR A 101 -13.12 -12.88 -0.82
C THR A 101 -12.76 -11.42 -1.11
N THR A 102 -13.55 -10.48 -0.58
CA THR A 102 -13.32 -9.05 -0.73
C THR A 102 -12.53 -8.51 0.48
N ALA A 103 -11.55 -7.67 0.23
CA ALA A 103 -10.79 -7.03 1.30
C ALA A 103 -11.71 -6.19 2.19
N GLN A 104 -11.61 -6.39 3.50
CA GLN A 104 -12.36 -5.62 4.50
C GLN A 104 -11.64 -4.32 4.88
N ILE A 105 -10.31 -4.27 4.68
CA ILE A 105 -9.51 -3.06 4.87
C ILE A 105 -8.67 -2.88 3.62
N THR A 106 -8.69 -1.66 3.05
CA THR A 106 -7.79 -1.24 1.97
C THR A 106 -7.33 0.18 2.26
N VAL A 107 -6.01 0.36 2.37
CA VAL A 107 -5.36 1.65 2.64
C VAL A 107 -4.13 1.80 1.77
N THR A 108 -3.63 3.02 1.63
CA THR A 108 -2.33 3.28 0.99
C THR A 108 -1.32 3.54 2.09
N GLU A 109 -0.25 2.76 2.09
CA GLU A 109 0.81 2.84 3.09
C GLU A 109 2.15 3.21 2.45
N THR A 110 3.05 3.75 3.26
CA THR A 110 4.45 4.03 2.89
C THR A 110 5.35 2.88 3.35
N PRO A 111 6.62 2.80 2.86
CA PRO A 111 7.54 1.79 3.35
C PRO A 111 7.67 1.83 4.88
N GLY A 112 7.54 0.65 5.52
CA GLY A 112 7.55 0.56 6.98
C GLY A 112 7.05 -0.79 7.50
N SER A 113 7.08 -0.93 8.82
CA SER A 113 6.51 -2.09 9.51
C SER A 113 5.09 -1.81 9.95
N TYR A 114 4.20 -2.75 9.70
CA TYR A 114 2.79 -2.68 10.00
C TYR A 114 2.34 -3.91 10.77
N CYS A 115 1.16 -3.82 11.35
CA CYS A 115 0.54 -4.93 12.05
C CYS A 115 -0.93 -5.07 11.64
N VAL A 116 -1.38 -6.31 11.60
CA VAL A 116 -2.79 -6.66 11.55
C VAL A 116 -3.17 -7.31 12.87
N ASP A 117 -4.27 -6.87 13.45
CA ASP A 117 -4.85 -7.41 14.67
C ASP A 117 -6.24 -7.96 14.37
N ILE A 118 -6.47 -9.23 14.72
CA ILE A 118 -7.80 -9.82 14.74
C ILE A 118 -8.22 -10.02 16.19
N TYR A 119 -9.39 -9.52 16.57
CA TYR A 119 -9.83 -9.50 17.95
C TYR A 119 -11.30 -9.87 18.13
N ASP A 120 -11.61 -10.43 19.29
CA ASP A 120 -12.99 -10.68 19.71
C ASP A 120 -13.69 -9.35 20.04
N VAL A 121 -14.82 -9.11 19.42
CA VAL A 121 -15.69 -7.97 19.70
C VAL A 121 -16.68 -8.23 20.85
N GLY A 122 -16.46 -9.31 21.60
CA GLY A 122 -17.28 -9.69 22.75
C GLY A 122 -18.45 -10.62 22.42
N ASN A 123 -18.43 -11.25 21.26
CA ASN A 123 -19.50 -12.16 20.83
C ASN A 123 -19.07 -13.63 20.71
N LEU A 124 -17.79 -13.93 20.88
CA LEU A 124 -17.31 -15.31 20.87
C LEU A 124 -17.77 -16.06 22.13
N THR A 125 -18.43 -17.18 21.91
CA THR A 125 -18.82 -18.12 22.99
C THR A 125 -17.91 -19.33 23.08
N ALA A 126 -17.06 -19.54 22.07
CA ALA A 126 -16.05 -20.58 21.97
C ALA A 126 -14.91 -20.09 21.08
N PRO A 127 -13.73 -20.74 21.10
CA PRO A 127 -12.64 -20.42 20.19
C PRO A 127 -13.06 -20.50 18.72
N SER A 128 -12.61 -19.54 17.90
CA SER A 128 -12.88 -19.48 16.48
C SER A 128 -11.58 -19.60 15.69
N THR A 129 -11.54 -20.45 14.68
CA THR A 129 -10.41 -20.52 13.77
C THR A 129 -10.57 -19.52 12.63
N PHE A 130 -9.46 -18.95 12.19
CA PHE A 130 -9.47 -17.93 11.12
C PHE A 130 -8.28 -18.05 10.19
N SER A 131 -8.41 -17.43 9.02
CA SER A 131 -7.31 -17.16 8.11
C SER A 131 -7.45 -15.73 7.56
N ILE A 132 -6.33 -14.99 7.54
CA ILE A 132 -6.21 -13.64 7.03
C ILE A 132 -5.21 -13.64 5.89
N THR A 133 -5.54 -12.98 4.79
CA THR A 133 -4.60 -12.73 3.69
C THR A 133 -4.33 -11.23 3.61
N ILE A 134 -3.05 -10.87 3.55
CA ILE A 134 -2.56 -9.50 3.38
C ILE A 134 -1.87 -9.42 2.03
N VAL A 135 -2.25 -8.44 1.22
CA VAL A 135 -1.55 -8.12 -0.04
C VAL A 135 -0.97 -6.72 0.07
N HIS A 136 0.32 -6.59 -0.17
CA HIS A 136 1.06 -5.32 -0.04
C HIS A 136 2.23 -5.24 -1.03
N PRO A 137 2.76 -4.04 -1.37
CA PRO A 137 3.91 -3.86 -2.24
C PRO A 137 5.24 -4.18 -1.56
#